data_b3b7737491073e3dd378cc4b3519e074
#
_entry.id   b3b7737491073e3dd378cc4b3519e074
#
_cell.length_a   1.000
_cell.length_b   1.000
_cell.length_c   1.000
_cell.angle_alpha   90.00
_cell.angle_beta   90.00
_cell.angle_gamma   90.00
#
_symmetry.space_group_name_H-M   'P 1'
#
loop_
_entity.id
_entity.type
_entity.pdbx_description
1 polymer ?
#
loop_
_entity_poly.entity_id
_entity_poly.type
_entity_poly.pdbx_seq_one_letter_code
_entity_poly.pdbx_strand_id
1 'polypeptide(L)'
;AVATIYISASVNTASATLGASAGLQLSGGTDGDAPTAAQLVTGLDLFETTYGAGAVAIPGSYSTTVWDGLLAHAVDKNRIALLAFDPTNTVDDSVTDAEDWIGTQTNTEYAGFYYPSITMTGSAETSLTISPEGYVAAKRSIAQNSVGAWQAYAGLNSKAGFVTGISTPIDKADSDVLDAGYINAIRVIQGSVRIYGARSASTDITNFRYITAREVLNYIVTEAEKRLEDLVFSTIDGRRTVFGRVEARLIGLLEPLRREGGLYEAFDSEGNQVDAGYSVLVTDALNPVTQLATGTVKAKVGVRVSSVADRIEIEIVKSNLTASVV
;
A
#
# COMPACT_ATOMS: atom_id res chain seq x y z
N ALA A 1 27.63 7.65 6.47
CA ALA A 1 28.71 8.16 7.34
C ALA A 1 29.07 9.56 6.87
N VAL A 2 28.89 10.57 7.74
CA VAL A 2 29.33 11.94 7.45
C VAL A 2 30.84 11.98 7.63
N ALA A 3 31.59 12.17 6.54
CA ALA A 3 33.02 12.38 6.59
C ALA A 3 33.28 13.78 7.15
N THR A 4 33.82 13.87 8.37
CA THR A 4 34.26 15.14 8.93
C THR A 4 35.66 15.41 8.41
N ILE A 5 35.81 16.42 7.58
CA ILE A 5 37.11 16.89 7.10
C ILE A 5 37.66 17.87 8.13
N TYR A 6 38.77 17.52 8.77
CA TYR A 6 39.53 18.43 9.65
C TYR A 6 40.53 19.22 8.78
N ILE A 7 40.36 20.53 8.73
CA ILE A 7 41.37 21.42 8.16
C ILE A 7 42.22 21.93 9.33
N SER A 8 43.49 21.54 9.38
CA SER A 8 44.43 22.12 10.31
C SER A 8 45.20 23.23 9.59
N ALA A 9 45.10 24.44 10.09
CA ALA A 9 45.95 25.55 9.67
C ALA A 9 47.07 25.76 10.71
N SER A 10 48.33 25.67 10.29
CA SER A 10 49.45 26.09 11.10
C SER A 10 49.83 27.52 10.72
N VAL A 11 49.86 28.43 11.70
CA VAL A 11 50.35 29.80 11.50
C VAL A 11 51.88 29.76 11.60
N ASN A 12 52.53 30.02 10.47
CA ASN A 12 53.98 30.30 10.47
C ASN A 12 54.17 31.79 10.83
N THR A 13 55.03 32.10 11.77
CA THR A 13 55.21 33.41 12.36
C THR A 13 55.87 34.45 11.48
N ALA A 14 55.43 34.64 10.30
CA ALA A 14 55.72 35.83 9.49
C ALA A 14 54.43 36.59 9.29
N SER A 15 54.38 37.85 9.66
CA SER A 15 53.25 38.77 9.50
C SER A 15 52.87 38.91 8.01
N ALA A 16 52.19 37.91 7.47
CA ALA A 16 51.55 38.02 6.20
C ALA A 16 50.07 38.27 6.47
N THR A 17 49.58 39.46 6.14
CA THR A 17 48.15 39.71 6.00
C THR A 17 47.58 38.67 5.07
N LEU A 18 46.68 37.85 5.59
CA LEU A 18 45.89 36.94 4.75
C LEU A 18 45.12 37.78 3.71
N GLY A 19 45.61 37.76 2.48
CA GLY A 19 44.89 38.35 1.35
C GLY A 19 43.51 37.65 1.22
N ALA A 20 42.49 38.42 0.81
CA ALA A 20 41.19 37.84 0.56
C ALA A 20 41.34 36.62 -0.38
N SER A 21 41.17 35.43 0.09
CA SER A 21 41.13 34.22 -0.70
C SER A 21 39.85 34.28 -1.57
N ALA A 22 39.97 34.36 -2.87
CA ALA A 22 38.90 33.97 -3.73
C ALA A 22 38.59 32.51 -3.34
N GLY A 23 37.34 32.23 -2.89
CA GLY A 23 36.97 30.94 -2.33
C GLY A 23 37.53 29.81 -3.19
N LEU A 24 38.26 28.88 -2.52
CA LEU A 24 38.79 27.69 -3.19
C LEU A 24 37.59 26.83 -3.60
N GLN A 25 37.28 26.80 -4.90
CA GLN A 25 36.32 25.83 -5.41
C GLN A 25 36.97 24.45 -5.31
N LEU A 26 36.34 23.59 -4.53
CA LEU A 26 36.69 22.18 -4.52
C LEU A 26 36.36 21.59 -5.89
N SER A 27 37.35 21.05 -6.59
CA SER A 27 37.20 20.37 -7.87
C SER A 27 37.68 18.94 -7.76
N GLY A 28 37.18 18.08 -8.66
CA GLY A 28 37.59 16.66 -8.70
C GLY A 28 36.79 15.72 -7.79
N GLY A 29 35.74 16.21 -7.13
CA GLY A 29 34.73 15.30 -6.56
C GLY A 29 33.88 14.73 -7.70
N THR A 30 33.62 13.43 -7.66
CA THR A 30 32.63 12.76 -8.52
C THR A 30 31.50 12.28 -7.63
N ASP A 31 30.26 12.48 -8.07
CA ASP A 31 29.14 11.78 -7.48
C ASP A 31 29.33 10.27 -7.74
N GLY A 32 28.94 9.42 -6.79
CA GLY A 32 28.95 7.98 -7.03
C GLY A 32 28.01 7.60 -8.20
N ASP A 33 28.21 6.40 -8.72
CA ASP A 33 27.31 5.86 -9.73
C ASP A 33 25.88 5.70 -9.19
N ALA A 34 24.89 5.88 -10.05
CA ALA A 34 23.50 5.61 -9.70
C ALA A 34 23.34 4.13 -9.27
N PRO A 35 22.57 3.84 -8.22
CA PRO A 35 22.38 2.46 -7.78
C PRO A 35 21.70 1.64 -8.88
N THR A 36 22.17 0.41 -9.07
CA THR A 36 21.54 -0.55 -9.97
C THR A 36 20.22 -1.07 -9.39
N ALA A 37 19.32 -1.61 -10.24
CA ALA A 37 18.07 -2.23 -9.81
C ALA A 37 18.30 -3.29 -8.71
N ALA A 38 19.32 -4.14 -8.86
CA ALA A 38 19.67 -5.15 -7.87
C ALA A 38 20.10 -4.57 -6.52
N GLN A 39 20.86 -3.46 -6.52
CA GLN A 39 21.24 -2.77 -5.28
C GLN A 39 20.04 -2.11 -4.59
N LEU A 40 19.10 -1.55 -5.36
CA LEU A 40 17.85 -0.99 -4.83
C LEU A 40 17.01 -2.09 -4.17
N VAL A 41 16.87 -3.25 -4.81
CA VAL A 41 16.16 -4.41 -4.24
C VAL A 41 16.85 -4.91 -2.96
N THR A 42 18.19 -5.04 -2.95
CA THR A 42 18.91 -5.40 -1.73
C THR A 42 18.69 -4.39 -0.60
N GLY A 43 18.47 -3.11 -0.92
CA GLY A 43 18.13 -2.09 0.07
C GLY A 43 16.81 -2.33 0.79
N LEU A 44 15.88 -3.10 0.21
CA LEU A 44 14.61 -3.46 0.85
C LEU A 44 14.80 -4.35 2.08
N ASP A 45 15.89 -5.11 2.17
CA ASP A 45 16.20 -5.98 3.32
C ASP A 45 16.37 -5.17 4.63
N LEU A 46 16.63 -3.86 4.52
CA LEU A 46 16.70 -2.96 5.67
C LEU A 46 15.33 -2.63 6.27
N PHE A 47 14.24 -2.91 5.55
CA PHE A 47 12.87 -2.66 6.02
C PHE A 47 12.28 -3.91 6.68
N GLU A 48 12.68 -4.16 7.92
CA GLU A 48 12.24 -5.31 8.71
C GLU A 48 10.74 -5.32 9.03
N THR A 49 10.23 -6.48 9.46
CA THR A 49 8.82 -6.66 9.89
C THR A 49 8.42 -5.79 11.07
N THR A 50 9.38 -5.39 11.90
CA THR A 50 9.17 -4.50 13.06
C THR A 50 8.55 -3.16 12.71
N TYR A 51 8.70 -2.68 11.46
CA TYR A 51 8.02 -1.48 10.96
C TYR A 51 6.53 -1.68 10.68
N GLY A 52 6.03 -2.93 10.78
CA GLY A 52 4.62 -3.27 10.62
C GLY A 52 4.14 -3.31 9.18
N ALA A 53 2.82 -3.50 9.04
CA ALA A 53 2.15 -3.43 7.74
C ALA A 53 2.23 -2.01 7.17
N GLY A 54 2.35 -1.90 5.85
CA GLY A 54 2.53 -0.60 5.20
C GLY A 54 2.54 -0.71 3.69
N ALA A 55 2.98 0.36 3.03
CA ALA A 55 3.32 0.33 1.61
C ALA A 55 4.84 0.43 1.43
N VAL A 56 5.33 -0.17 0.36
CA VAL A 56 6.72 -0.11 -0.05
C VAL A 56 6.78 0.31 -1.52
N ALA A 57 7.76 1.17 -1.84
CA ALA A 57 7.98 1.66 -3.20
C ALA A 57 9.46 2.00 -3.40
N ILE A 58 9.90 2.00 -4.65
CA ILE A 58 11.18 2.56 -5.10
C ILE A 58 10.87 3.58 -6.20
N PRO A 59 10.49 4.81 -5.83
CA PRO A 59 10.05 5.82 -6.80
C PRO A 59 11.11 6.12 -7.86
N GLY A 60 10.66 6.19 -9.13
CA GLY A 60 11.54 6.48 -10.26
C GLY A 60 12.31 5.27 -10.79
N SER A 61 11.98 4.06 -10.35
CA SER A 61 12.57 2.83 -10.89
C SER A 61 11.47 1.91 -11.42
N TYR A 62 11.42 1.75 -12.73
CA TYR A 62 10.31 1.11 -13.47
C TYR A 62 10.67 -0.25 -14.06
N SER A 63 11.80 -0.84 -13.68
CA SER A 63 12.22 -2.14 -14.21
C SER A 63 11.48 -3.29 -13.56
N THR A 64 11.23 -4.35 -14.34
CA THR A 64 10.61 -5.61 -13.82
C THR A 64 11.40 -6.20 -12.66
N THR A 65 12.73 -6.11 -12.66
CA THR A 65 13.58 -6.53 -11.52
C THR A 65 13.21 -5.81 -10.22
N VAL A 66 12.91 -4.52 -10.29
CA VAL A 66 12.48 -3.74 -9.10
C VAL A 66 11.06 -4.10 -8.70
N TRP A 67 10.15 -4.28 -9.66
CA TRP A 67 8.78 -4.71 -9.38
C TRP A 67 8.75 -6.10 -8.70
N ASP A 68 9.56 -7.05 -9.19
CA ASP A 68 9.72 -8.38 -8.60
C ASP A 68 10.24 -8.30 -7.16
N GLY A 69 11.26 -7.49 -6.93
CA GLY A 69 11.82 -7.28 -5.60
C GLY A 69 10.83 -6.63 -4.62
N LEU A 70 10.07 -5.63 -5.09
CA LEU A 70 9.02 -5.00 -4.30
C LEU A 70 7.89 -5.97 -3.97
N LEU A 71 7.44 -6.79 -4.94
CA LEU A 71 6.42 -7.81 -4.71
C LEU A 71 6.90 -8.86 -3.70
N ALA A 72 8.10 -9.41 -3.89
CA ALA A 72 8.68 -10.40 -2.97
C ALA A 72 8.77 -9.84 -1.54
N HIS A 73 9.25 -8.61 -1.38
CA HIS A 73 9.29 -7.93 -0.09
C HIS A 73 7.88 -7.70 0.50
N ALA A 74 6.92 -7.29 -0.32
CA ALA A 74 5.55 -7.06 0.12
C ALA A 74 4.89 -8.34 0.65
N VAL A 75 5.10 -9.46 -0.03
CA VAL A 75 4.63 -10.79 0.40
C VAL A 75 5.29 -11.22 1.71
N ASP A 76 6.62 -11.11 1.81
CA ASP A 76 7.38 -11.54 2.99
C ASP A 76 7.06 -10.70 4.24
N LYS A 77 6.82 -9.41 4.09
CA LYS A 77 6.64 -8.46 5.20
C LYS A 77 5.18 -8.00 5.41
N ASN A 78 4.20 -8.61 4.75
CA ASN A 78 2.78 -8.22 4.81
C ASN A 78 2.56 -6.74 4.48
N ARG A 79 3.15 -6.27 3.38
CA ARG A 79 3.05 -4.89 2.87
C ARG A 79 2.36 -4.84 1.51
N ILE A 80 2.19 -3.63 0.98
CA ILE A 80 1.69 -3.42 -0.37
C ILE A 80 2.81 -2.77 -1.20
N ALA A 81 3.13 -3.37 -2.34
CA ALA A 81 4.01 -2.78 -3.33
C ALA A 81 3.25 -1.73 -4.16
N LEU A 82 3.74 -0.50 -4.15
CA LEU A 82 3.24 0.56 -5.03
C LEU A 82 4.16 0.63 -6.24
N LEU A 83 3.61 0.40 -7.41
CA LEU A 83 4.32 0.30 -8.68
C LEU A 83 3.85 1.40 -9.63
N ALA A 84 4.76 1.89 -10.45
CA ALA A 84 4.49 2.89 -11.47
C ALA A 84 5.26 2.61 -12.75
N PHE A 85 4.97 3.38 -13.79
CA PHE A 85 5.54 3.24 -15.12
C PHE A 85 6.46 4.41 -15.45
N ASP A 86 7.32 4.20 -16.45
CA ASP A 86 8.13 5.27 -17.00
C ASP A 86 7.23 6.44 -17.45
N PRO A 87 7.58 7.69 -17.13
CA PRO A 87 6.77 8.85 -17.52
C PRO A 87 6.60 9.03 -19.02
N THR A 88 7.38 8.34 -19.84
CA THR A 88 7.27 8.35 -21.31
C THR A 88 6.30 7.32 -21.87
N ASN A 89 5.86 6.34 -21.07
CA ASN A 89 4.88 5.33 -21.50
C ASN A 89 3.54 6.00 -21.88
N THR A 90 2.92 5.48 -22.91
CA THR A 90 1.50 5.74 -23.21
C THR A 90 0.58 4.90 -22.32
N VAL A 91 -0.74 5.11 -22.42
CA VAL A 91 -1.74 4.26 -21.75
C VAL A 91 -1.59 2.81 -22.18
N ASP A 92 -1.48 2.57 -23.50
CA ASP A 92 -1.38 1.23 -24.08
C ASP A 92 -0.08 0.52 -23.68
N ASP A 93 1.06 1.24 -23.68
CA ASP A 93 2.34 0.71 -23.23
C ASP A 93 2.26 0.29 -21.76
N SER A 94 1.64 1.12 -20.92
CA SER A 94 1.51 0.84 -19.49
C SER A 94 0.61 -0.38 -19.22
N VAL A 95 -0.47 -0.54 -19.99
CA VAL A 95 -1.34 -1.73 -19.90
C VAL A 95 -0.60 -2.98 -20.32
N THR A 96 0.15 -2.91 -21.44
CA THR A 96 0.95 -4.03 -21.93
C THR A 96 2.01 -4.45 -20.90
N ASP A 97 2.77 -3.51 -20.36
CA ASP A 97 3.79 -3.77 -19.34
C ASP A 97 3.20 -4.40 -18.07
N ALA A 98 2.02 -3.92 -17.64
CA ALA A 98 1.35 -4.46 -16.46
C ALA A 98 0.85 -5.88 -16.70
N GLU A 99 0.15 -6.14 -17.82
CA GLU A 99 -0.41 -7.46 -18.16
C GLU A 99 0.70 -8.49 -18.36
N ASP A 100 1.77 -8.15 -19.06
CA ASP A 100 2.94 -9.01 -19.27
C ASP A 100 3.59 -9.38 -17.94
N TRP A 101 3.77 -8.41 -17.03
CA TRP A 101 4.34 -8.68 -15.72
C TRP A 101 3.39 -9.51 -14.85
N ILE A 102 2.11 -9.17 -14.77
CA ILE A 102 1.10 -9.91 -14.01
C ILE A 102 1.02 -11.36 -14.47
N GLY A 103 1.10 -11.60 -15.80
CA GLY A 103 1.05 -12.94 -16.39
C GLY A 103 2.22 -13.86 -15.96
N THR A 104 3.30 -13.32 -15.44
CA THR A 104 4.48 -14.08 -14.96
C THR A 104 4.56 -14.19 -13.44
N GLN A 105 3.74 -13.45 -12.69
CA GLN A 105 3.85 -13.36 -11.25
C GLN A 105 2.77 -14.15 -10.50
N THR A 106 3.04 -14.41 -9.23
CA THR A 106 2.07 -14.92 -8.24
C THR A 106 1.94 -13.92 -7.10
N ASN A 107 0.84 -13.99 -6.35
CA ASN A 107 0.57 -13.08 -5.23
C ASN A 107 0.46 -11.59 -5.64
N THR A 108 -0.01 -11.34 -6.85
CA THR A 108 -0.11 -9.98 -7.40
C THR A 108 -1.12 -9.09 -6.65
N GLU A 109 -1.95 -9.67 -5.78
CA GLU A 109 -2.82 -8.93 -4.86
C GLU A 109 -2.06 -8.08 -3.84
N TYR A 110 -0.76 -8.31 -3.66
CA TYR A 110 0.12 -7.47 -2.83
C TYR A 110 0.66 -6.23 -3.57
N ALA A 111 0.32 -6.05 -4.85
CA ALA A 111 0.79 -4.93 -5.66
C ALA A 111 -0.35 -4.09 -6.20
N GLY A 112 -0.09 -2.81 -6.45
CA GLY A 112 -0.97 -1.90 -7.15
C GLY A 112 -0.18 -0.99 -8.08
N PHE A 113 -0.59 -0.93 -9.35
CA PHE A 113 -0.03 -0.04 -10.37
C PHE A 113 -0.73 1.30 -10.39
N TYR A 114 0.04 2.37 -10.65
CA TYR A 114 -0.46 3.75 -10.71
C TYR A 114 0.11 4.47 -11.93
N TYR A 115 -0.76 5.13 -12.70
CA TYR A 115 -0.42 5.89 -13.91
C TYR A 115 -1.36 7.10 -14.06
N PRO A 116 -0.90 8.21 -14.59
CA PRO A 116 0.46 8.58 -15.00
C PRO A 116 1.31 9.14 -13.84
N SER A 117 2.52 9.55 -14.18
CA SER A 117 3.36 10.36 -13.30
C SER A 117 2.70 11.72 -12.99
N ILE A 118 3.03 12.29 -11.84
CA ILE A 118 2.49 13.57 -11.39
C ILE A 118 3.47 14.71 -11.61
N THR A 119 2.96 15.93 -11.71
CA THR A 119 3.79 17.13 -11.74
C THR A 119 3.63 17.92 -10.45
N MET A 120 4.70 18.54 -10.01
CA MET A 120 4.74 19.43 -8.86
C MET A 120 5.64 20.61 -9.12
N THR A 121 5.52 21.66 -8.32
CA THR A 121 6.45 22.79 -8.38
C THR A 121 7.76 22.41 -7.72
N GLY A 122 8.83 22.42 -8.49
CA GLY A 122 10.20 22.23 -8.02
C GLY A 122 10.83 23.51 -7.47
N SER A 123 12.12 23.46 -7.18
CA SER A 123 12.90 24.64 -6.82
C SER A 123 12.93 25.62 -8.00
N ALA A 124 12.95 26.91 -7.72
CA ALA A 124 12.94 27.99 -8.71
C ALA A 124 11.70 27.98 -9.64
N GLU A 125 10.53 27.57 -9.10
CA GLU A 125 9.23 27.58 -9.82
C GLU A 125 9.20 26.71 -11.09
N THR A 126 10.15 25.80 -11.25
CA THR A 126 10.15 24.84 -12.37
C THR A 126 9.15 23.73 -12.14
N SER A 127 8.48 23.26 -13.22
CA SER A 127 7.65 22.05 -13.14
C SER A 127 8.54 20.83 -13.10
N LEU A 128 8.33 19.98 -12.11
CA LEU A 128 9.05 18.73 -11.94
C LEU A 128 8.06 17.56 -12.09
N THR A 129 8.37 16.64 -13.02
CA THR A 129 7.62 15.37 -13.13
C THR A 129 8.27 14.34 -12.22
N ILE A 130 7.44 13.72 -11.38
CA ILE A 130 7.87 12.69 -10.44
C ILE A 130 6.96 11.47 -10.50
N SER A 131 7.48 10.36 -10.09
CA SER A 131 6.75 9.10 -9.97
C SER A 131 5.64 9.21 -8.92
N PRO A 132 4.46 8.59 -9.14
CA PRO A 132 3.28 8.83 -8.32
C PRO A 132 3.27 8.10 -6.97
N GLU A 133 4.15 7.11 -6.73
CA GLU A 133 4.11 6.23 -5.56
C GLU A 133 4.18 7.00 -4.24
N GLY A 134 4.99 8.05 -4.17
CA GLY A 134 5.09 8.90 -2.98
C GLY A 134 3.78 9.62 -2.66
N TYR A 135 3.07 10.10 -3.69
CA TYR A 135 1.75 10.69 -3.55
C TYR A 135 0.71 9.65 -3.08
N VAL A 136 0.72 8.46 -3.70
CA VAL A 136 -0.17 7.35 -3.33
C VAL A 136 0.10 6.90 -1.90
N ALA A 137 1.35 6.68 -1.52
CA ALA A 137 1.74 6.30 -0.16
C ALA A 137 1.27 7.30 0.89
N ALA A 138 1.40 8.62 0.61
CA ALA A 138 0.91 9.67 1.49
C ALA A 138 -0.61 9.62 1.65
N LYS A 139 -1.38 9.43 0.56
CA LYS A 139 -2.84 9.34 0.62
C LYS A 139 -3.32 8.06 1.30
N ARG A 140 -2.64 6.94 1.06
CA ARG A 140 -2.86 5.70 1.79
C ARG A 140 -2.70 5.90 3.30
N SER A 141 -1.58 6.48 3.72
CA SER A 141 -1.30 6.73 5.14
C SER A 141 -2.38 7.59 5.80
N ILE A 142 -2.83 8.66 5.13
CA ILE A 142 -3.90 9.53 5.64
C ILE A 142 -5.22 8.75 5.76
N ALA A 143 -5.62 8.00 4.72
CA ALA A 143 -6.88 7.27 4.72
C ALA A 143 -6.90 6.20 5.83
N GLN A 144 -5.82 5.44 5.98
CA GLN A 144 -5.73 4.38 6.98
C GLN A 144 -5.64 4.91 8.41
N ASN A 145 -4.96 6.02 8.65
CA ASN A 145 -4.90 6.64 9.97
C ASN A 145 -6.22 7.31 10.36
N SER A 146 -7.03 7.76 9.39
CA SER A 146 -8.29 8.46 9.68
C SER A 146 -9.49 7.52 9.79
N VAL A 147 -9.52 6.42 9.04
CA VAL A 147 -10.65 5.50 8.97
C VAL A 147 -10.23 4.06 9.26
N GLY A 148 -9.23 3.54 8.54
CA GLY A 148 -8.74 2.18 8.70
C GLY A 148 -8.24 1.55 7.40
N ALA A 149 -7.73 0.32 7.48
CA ALA A 149 -7.13 -0.38 6.35
C ALA A 149 -8.12 -0.69 5.20
N TRP A 150 -9.42 -0.69 5.48
CA TRP A 150 -10.49 -0.90 4.49
C TRP A 150 -10.84 0.35 3.70
N GLN A 151 -10.33 1.52 4.09
CA GLN A 151 -10.61 2.77 3.38
C GLN A 151 -9.79 2.88 2.11
N ALA A 152 -10.48 2.96 0.97
CA ALA A 152 -9.83 3.28 -0.30
C ALA A 152 -9.26 4.71 -0.27
N TYR A 153 -8.03 4.86 -0.71
CA TYR A 153 -7.32 6.15 -0.78
C TYR A 153 -7.45 6.82 -2.15
N ALA A 154 -8.59 6.63 -2.76
CA ALA A 154 -8.99 7.17 -4.06
C ALA A 154 -10.17 8.14 -3.95
N GLY A 155 -10.61 8.72 -5.06
CA GLY A 155 -11.75 9.61 -5.16
C GLY A 155 -11.48 11.03 -4.68
N LEU A 156 -12.51 11.74 -4.23
CA LEU A 156 -12.43 13.16 -3.91
C LEU A 156 -11.46 13.48 -2.77
N ASN A 157 -11.26 12.58 -1.84
CA ASN A 157 -10.39 12.76 -0.68
C ASN A 157 -8.90 12.55 -0.98
N SER A 158 -8.55 12.10 -2.20
CA SER A 158 -7.16 11.88 -2.59
C SER A 158 -6.42 13.14 -3.07
N LYS A 159 -7.06 14.32 -3.12
CA LYS A 159 -6.41 15.58 -3.48
C LYS A 159 -5.18 15.87 -2.60
N ALA A 160 -4.06 16.27 -3.21
CA ALA A 160 -2.86 16.76 -2.52
C ALA A 160 -2.49 18.16 -3.02
N GLY A 161 -2.18 19.06 -2.08
CA GLY A 161 -1.88 20.47 -2.42
C GLY A 161 -0.56 20.67 -3.17
N PHE A 162 0.38 19.73 -3.05
CA PHE A 162 1.67 19.79 -3.72
C PHE A 162 1.64 19.26 -5.16
N VAL A 163 0.58 18.53 -5.56
CA VAL A 163 0.41 18.00 -6.91
C VAL A 163 -0.27 19.06 -7.77
N THR A 164 0.41 19.55 -8.78
CA THR A 164 -0.05 20.63 -9.67
C THR A 164 -0.64 20.11 -10.98
N GLY A 165 -0.27 18.90 -11.41
CA GLY A 165 -0.74 18.30 -12.65
C GLY A 165 -0.35 16.83 -12.78
N ILE A 166 -0.54 16.31 -13.98
CA ILE A 166 -0.17 14.95 -14.39
C ILE A 166 0.66 15.03 -15.67
N SER A 167 1.56 14.06 -15.88
CA SER A 167 2.44 14.03 -17.07
C SER A 167 1.66 13.81 -18.37
N THR A 168 0.63 12.97 -18.29
CA THR A 168 -0.21 12.60 -19.45
C THR A 168 -1.68 12.83 -19.09
N PRO A 169 -2.45 13.63 -19.83
CA PRO A 169 -3.87 13.81 -19.60
C PRO A 169 -4.61 12.47 -19.74
N ILE A 170 -5.46 12.15 -18.77
CA ILE A 170 -6.26 10.91 -18.75
C ILE A 170 -7.74 11.28 -18.74
N ASP A 171 -8.45 10.85 -19.76
CA ASP A 171 -9.89 11.01 -19.84
C ASP A 171 -10.64 9.82 -19.20
N LYS A 172 -11.97 9.73 -19.44
CA LYS A 172 -12.75 8.62 -18.89
C LYS A 172 -12.48 7.31 -19.62
N ALA A 173 -12.30 7.35 -20.94
CA ALA A 173 -12.05 6.16 -21.74
C ALA A 173 -10.67 5.57 -21.40
N ASP A 174 -9.65 6.41 -21.29
CA ASP A 174 -8.32 6.01 -20.84
C ASP A 174 -8.37 5.37 -19.45
N SER A 175 -9.16 5.95 -18.54
CA SER A 175 -9.32 5.42 -17.19
C SER A 175 -9.99 4.05 -17.17
N ASP A 176 -10.96 3.81 -18.08
CA ASP A 176 -11.63 2.52 -18.21
C ASP A 176 -10.66 1.46 -18.80
N VAL A 177 -9.79 1.85 -19.74
CA VAL A 177 -8.72 1.00 -20.30
C VAL A 177 -7.69 0.64 -19.21
N LEU A 178 -7.23 1.63 -18.46
CA LEU A 178 -6.30 1.42 -17.34
C LEU A 178 -6.89 0.48 -16.27
N ASP A 179 -8.16 0.68 -15.88
CA ASP A 179 -8.83 -0.22 -14.93
C ASP A 179 -8.90 -1.65 -15.46
N ALA A 180 -9.20 -1.84 -16.74
CA ALA A 180 -9.19 -3.18 -17.36
C ALA A 180 -7.78 -3.81 -17.30
N GLY A 181 -6.71 -3.04 -17.49
CA GLY A 181 -5.32 -3.45 -17.38
C GLY A 181 -4.76 -3.46 -15.95
N TYR A 182 -5.60 -3.50 -14.92
CA TYR A 182 -5.19 -3.56 -13.49
C TYR A 182 -4.45 -2.32 -12.97
N ILE A 183 -4.59 -1.16 -13.61
CA ILE A 183 -3.89 0.07 -13.29
C ILE A 183 -4.83 1.09 -12.68
N ASN A 184 -4.38 1.76 -11.61
CA ASN A 184 -5.10 2.84 -10.96
C ASN A 184 -4.79 4.16 -11.64
N ALA A 185 -5.79 4.74 -12.30
CA ALA A 185 -5.65 6.01 -13.00
C ALA A 185 -5.47 7.18 -12.01
N ILE A 186 -4.57 8.11 -12.34
CA ILE A 186 -4.49 9.43 -11.70
C ILE A 186 -5.04 10.45 -12.68
N ARG A 187 -6.09 11.17 -12.29
CA ARG A 187 -6.87 12.04 -13.17
C ARG A 187 -7.09 13.43 -12.58
N VAL A 188 -7.39 14.37 -13.45
CA VAL A 188 -7.91 15.68 -13.03
C VAL A 188 -9.42 15.59 -12.89
N ILE A 189 -9.92 15.63 -11.67
CA ILE A 189 -11.36 15.61 -11.33
C ILE A 189 -11.71 16.89 -10.57
N GLN A 190 -12.69 17.64 -11.08
CA GLN A 190 -13.10 18.92 -10.50
C GLN A 190 -11.91 19.87 -10.26
N GLY A 191 -11.06 20.01 -11.29
CA GLY A 191 -9.90 20.90 -11.26
C GLY A 191 -8.77 20.50 -10.30
N SER A 192 -8.73 19.28 -9.84
CA SER A 192 -7.68 18.78 -8.95
C SER A 192 -7.22 17.39 -9.36
N VAL A 193 -5.92 17.13 -9.23
CA VAL A 193 -5.35 15.81 -9.46
C VAL A 193 -5.79 14.86 -8.33
N ARG A 194 -6.25 13.68 -8.71
CA ARG A 194 -6.79 12.68 -7.78
C ARG A 194 -6.44 11.27 -8.24
N ILE A 195 -6.23 10.39 -7.29
CA ILE A 195 -6.20 8.94 -7.53
C ILE A 195 -7.64 8.50 -7.80
N TYR A 196 -7.87 7.83 -8.92
CA TYR A 196 -9.21 7.42 -9.36
C TYR A 196 -9.25 5.93 -9.72
N GLY A 197 -8.82 5.11 -8.78
CA GLY A 197 -8.82 3.65 -8.81
C GLY A 197 -8.38 3.10 -7.46
N ALA A 198 -8.81 1.89 -7.15
CA ALA A 198 -8.45 1.18 -5.93
C ALA A 198 -8.16 -0.30 -6.22
N ARG A 199 -7.73 -0.60 -7.48
CA ARG A 199 -7.44 -1.96 -7.93
C ARG A 199 -6.12 -2.49 -7.38
N SER A 200 -6.11 -3.77 -7.07
CA SER A 200 -4.86 -4.53 -6.98
C SER A 200 -4.44 -5.04 -8.36
N ALA A 201 -3.22 -5.51 -8.50
CA ALA A 201 -2.72 -6.19 -9.69
C ALA A 201 -3.19 -7.66 -9.78
N SER A 202 -4.18 -8.06 -8.97
CA SER A 202 -4.66 -9.43 -8.93
C SER A 202 -5.61 -9.77 -10.07
N THR A 203 -5.42 -10.94 -10.66
CA THR A 203 -6.36 -11.57 -11.59
C THR A 203 -7.54 -12.25 -10.87
N ASP A 204 -7.46 -12.49 -9.55
CA ASP A 204 -8.57 -12.96 -8.73
C ASP A 204 -9.49 -11.77 -8.37
N ILE A 205 -10.34 -11.39 -9.33
CA ILE A 205 -11.27 -10.29 -9.16
C ILE A 205 -12.40 -10.59 -8.14
N THR A 206 -12.58 -11.83 -7.75
CA THR A 206 -13.61 -12.23 -6.79
C THR A 206 -13.18 -11.88 -5.36
N ASN A 207 -11.93 -12.17 -5.02
CA ASN A 207 -11.43 -11.99 -3.66
C ASN A 207 -10.54 -10.74 -3.50
N PHE A 208 -9.79 -10.39 -4.53
CA PHE A 208 -8.74 -9.37 -4.47
C PHE A 208 -8.82 -8.30 -5.55
N ARG A 209 -10.01 -8.02 -6.09
CA ARG A 209 -10.19 -6.92 -7.04
C ARG A 209 -9.65 -5.60 -6.47
N TYR A 210 -9.95 -5.32 -5.20
CA TYR A 210 -9.54 -4.09 -4.54
C TYR A 210 -8.34 -4.32 -3.63
N ILE A 211 -7.39 -3.40 -3.72
CA ILE A 211 -6.16 -3.44 -2.91
C ILE A 211 -6.46 -3.38 -1.41
N THR A 212 -7.58 -2.76 -1.03
CA THR A 212 -8.04 -2.68 0.36
C THR A 212 -8.31 -4.05 0.97
N ALA A 213 -8.72 -5.05 0.18
CA ALA A 213 -8.91 -6.40 0.68
C ALA A 213 -7.60 -6.98 1.20
N ARG A 214 -6.49 -6.83 0.45
CA ARG A 214 -5.16 -7.27 0.89
C ARG A 214 -4.64 -6.43 2.06
N GLU A 215 -4.91 -5.12 2.06
CA GLU A 215 -4.55 -4.22 3.16
C GLU A 215 -5.14 -4.66 4.50
N VAL A 216 -6.43 -5.00 4.52
CA VAL A 216 -7.11 -5.50 5.72
C VAL A 216 -6.51 -6.81 6.19
N LEU A 217 -6.22 -7.74 5.28
CA LEU A 217 -5.58 -9.01 5.65
C LEU A 217 -4.17 -8.80 6.20
N ASN A 218 -3.37 -7.93 5.58
CA ASN A 218 -2.04 -7.59 6.08
C ASN A 218 -2.09 -6.97 7.49
N TYR A 219 -3.05 -6.07 7.71
CA TYR A 219 -3.30 -5.49 9.03
C TYR A 219 -3.67 -6.56 10.07
N ILE A 220 -4.60 -7.46 9.72
CA ILE A 220 -5.03 -8.53 10.63
C ILE A 220 -3.87 -9.46 10.99
N VAL A 221 -3.05 -9.87 10.02
CA VAL A 221 -1.90 -10.74 10.27
C VAL A 221 -0.91 -10.06 11.21
N THR A 222 -0.49 -8.84 10.87
CA THR A 222 0.51 -8.09 11.66
C THR A 222 0.04 -7.80 13.08
N GLU A 223 -1.23 -7.44 13.26
CA GLU A 223 -1.78 -7.15 14.59
C GLU A 223 -2.08 -8.43 15.38
N ALA A 224 -2.44 -9.54 14.71
CA ALA A 224 -2.60 -10.83 15.37
C ALA A 224 -1.26 -11.33 15.93
N GLU A 225 -0.18 -11.25 15.15
CA GLU A 225 1.18 -11.60 15.61
C GLU A 225 1.55 -10.83 16.88
N LYS A 226 1.40 -9.50 16.87
CA LYS A 226 1.69 -8.66 18.05
C LYS A 226 0.83 -9.03 19.26
N ARG A 227 -0.46 -9.30 19.06
CA ARG A 227 -1.39 -9.61 20.16
C ARG A 227 -1.23 -10.99 20.73
N LEU A 228 -0.68 -11.93 19.97
CA LEU A 228 -0.44 -13.30 20.40
C LEU A 228 0.96 -13.51 20.96
N GLU A 229 1.89 -12.58 20.83
CA GLU A 229 3.27 -12.69 21.26
C GLU A 229 3.39 -12.99 22.76
N ASP A 230 2.52 -12.41 23.60
CA ASP A 230 2.50 -12.66 25.04
C ASP A 230 2.00 -14.06 25.44
N LEU A 231 1.43 -14.80 24.49
CA LEU A 231 0.98 -16.19 24.67
C LEU A 231 2.04 -17.22 24.25
N VAL A 232 3.11 -16.77 23.59
CA VAL A 232 4.24 -17.63 23.25
C VAL A 232 4.89 -18.14 24.54
N PHE A 233 5.25 -19.42 24.58
CA PHE A 233 5.72 -20.13 25.77
C PHE A 233 4.70 -20.31 26.90
N SER A 234 3.41 -20.00 26.68
CA SER A 234 2.36 -20.34 27.64
C SER A 234 2.19 -21.86 27.76
N THR A 235 1.87 -22.34 28.95
CA THR A 235 1.62 -23.76 29.18
C THR A 235 0.35 -24.22 28.44
N ILE A 236 0.49 -25.27 27.65
CA ILE A 236 -0.65 -25.94 27.00
C ILE A 236 -1.21 -26.95 28.01
N ASP A 237 -2.32 -26.62 28.64
CA ASP A 237 -3.00 -27.49 29.61
C ASP A 237 -4.19 -28.22 29.00
N GLY A 238 -4.60 -29.33 29.63
CA GLY A 238 -5.78 -30.11 29.23
C GLY A 238 -7.12 -29.37 29.41
N ARG A 239 -7.12 -28.19 30.05
CA ARG A 239 -8.30 -27.33 30.25
C ARG A 239 -8.54 -26.38 29.08
N ARG A 240 -7.63 -26.37 28.08
CA ARG A 240 -7.69 -25.49 26.92
C ARG A 240 -7.61 -24.00 27.25
N THR A 241 -6.94 -23.63 28.32
CA THR A 241 -6.82 -22.24 28.77
C THR A 241 -6.15 -21.36 27.67
N VAL A 242 -5.13 -21.90 27.02
CA VAL A 242 -4.44 -21.18 25.90
C VAL A 242 -5.39 -20.99 24.70
N PHE A 243 -6.23 -21.98 24.37
CA PHE A 243 -7.18 -21.88 23.26
C PHE A 243 -8.14 -20.70 23.46
N GLY A 244 -8.76 -20.62 24.66
CA GLY A 244 -9.67 -19.52 24.98
C GLY A 244 -8.97 -18.14 24.97
N ARG A 245 -7.69 -18.09 25.38
CA ARG A 245 -6.91 -16.83 25.30
C ARG A 245 -6.62 -16.43 23.87
N VAL A 246 -6.18 -17.36 23.03
CA VAL A 246 -5.93 -17.11 21.59
C VAL A 246 -7.21 -16.62 20.91
N GLU A 247 -8.34 -17.34 21.13
CA GLU A 247 -9.64 -16.97 20.58
C GLU A 247 -10.07 -15.57 21.03
N ALA A 248 -9.98 -15.26 22.31
CA ALA A 248 -10.36 -13.95 22.85
C ALA A 248 -9.49 -12.81 22.29
N ARG A 249 -8.18 -13.03 22.10
CA ARG A 249 -7.29 -12.03 21.49
C ARG A 249 -7.65 -11.75 20.03
N LEU A 250 -7.93 -12.80 19.25
CA LEU A 250 -8.33 -12.69 17.86
C LEU A 250 -9.71 -12.04 17.70
N ILE A 251 -10.70 -12.43 18.52
CA ILE A 251 -12.00 -11.75 18.54
C ILE A 251 -11.85 -10.29 18.93
N GLY A 252 -11.02 -9.96 19.92
CA GLY A 252 -10.71 -8.59 20.34
C GLY A 252 -10.01 -7.76 19.27
N LEU A 253 -9.38 -8.39 18.26
CA LEU A 253 -8.84 -7.73 17.07
C LEU A 253 -9.93 -7.48 16.01
N LEU A 254 -10.78 -8.49 15.75
CA LEU A 254 -11.72 -8.48 14.62
C LEU A 254 -12.99 -7.69 14.92
N GLU A 255 -13.44 -7.67 16.19
CA GLU A 255 -14.66 -7.00 16.57
C GLU A 255 -14.66 -5.47 16.36
N PRO A 256 -13.58 -4.72 16.65
CA PRO A 256 -13.49 -3.32 16.24
C PRO A 256 -13.57 -3.14 14.72
N LEU A 257 -12.87 -3.97 13.92
CA LEU A 257 -12.92 -3.91 12.47
C LEU A 257 -14.34 -4.10 11.94
N ARG A 258 -15.09 -5.03 12.52
CA ARG A 258 -16.50 -5.26 12.21
C ARG A 258 -17.34 -4.00 12.49
N ARG A 259 -17.25 -3.44 13.70
CA ARG A 259 -18.05 -2.29 14.12
C ARG A 259 -17.78 -1.04 13.28
N GLU A 260 -16.57 -0.89 12.80
CA GLU A 260 -16.15 0.26 11.98
C GLU A 260 -16.42 0.04 10.48
N GLY A 261 -17.02 -1.10 10.12
CA GLY A 261 -17.42 -1.40 8.74
C GLY A 261 -16.32 -1.97 7.86
N GLY A 262 -15.17 -2.36 8.43
CA GLY A 262 -14.07 -3.01 7.70
C GLY A 262 -14.37 -4.46 7.31
N LEU A 263 -15.28 -5.13 8.05
CA LEU A 263 -15.75 -6.47 7.75
C LEU A 263 -17.24 -6.45 7.36
N TYR A 264 -17.59 -7.23 6.34
CA TYR A 264 -18.93 -7.27 5.79
C TYR A 264 -19.83 -8.23 6.57
N GLU A 265 -20.73 -7.67 7.35
CA GLU A 265 -21.76 -8.38 8.08
C GLU A 265 -22.93 -8.79 7.16
N ALA A 266 -23.63 -9.85 7.52
CA ALA A 266 -24.89 -10.19 6.86
C ALA A 266 -26.07 -10.12 7.84
N PHE A 267 -27.18 -9.57 7.36
CA PHE A 267 -28.43 -9.44 8.08
C PHE A 267 -29.54 -10.16 7.32
N ASP A 268 -30.53 -10.70 8.05
CA ASP A 268 -31.74 -11.23 7.47
C ASP A 268 -32.70 -10.11 7.04
N SER A 269 -33.86 -10.50 6.44
CA SER A 269 -34.90 -9.55 6.01
C SER A 269 -35.57 -8.82 7.19
N GLU A 270 -35.38 -9.31 8.41
CA GLU A 270 -35.96 -8.74 9.64
C GLU A 270 -34.96 -7.79 10.33
N GLY A 271 -33.73 -7.70 9.80
CA GLY A 271 -32.69 -6.84 10.33
C GLY A 271 -31.85 -7.48 11.47
N ASN A 272 -31.98 -8.80 11.67
CA ASN A 272 -31.14 -9.49 12.64
C ASN A 272 -29.81 -9.88 11.97
N GLN A 273 -28.71 -9.72 12.69
CA GLN A 273 -27.39 -10.14 12.24
C GLN A 273 -27.31 -11.68 12.18
N VAL A 274 -27.10 -12.23 10.99
CA VAL A 274 -26.94 -13.67 10.77
C VAL A 274 -25.47 -14.09 10.61
N ASP A 275 -24.58 -13.14 10.29
CA ASP A 275 -23.16 -13.39 10.11
C ASP A 275 -22.36 -12.13 10.49
N ALA A 276 -21.42 -12.28 11.38
CA ALA A 276 -20.56 -11.17 11.84
C ALA A 276 -19.47 -10.76 10.84
N GLY A 277 -19.36 -11.43 9.69
CA GLY A 277 -18.30 -11.17 8.70
C GLY A 277 -16.94 -11.73 9.10
N TYR A 278 -16.84 -12.43 10.25
CA TYR A 278 -15.64 -13.14 10.65
C TYR A 278 -15.94 -14.40 11.46
N SER A 279 -14.98 -15.30 11.50
CA SER A 279 -15.00 -16.48 12.36
C SER A 279 -13.62 -16.75 12.94
N VAL A 280 -13.57 -17.20 14.18
CA VAL A 280 -12.34 -17.66 14.86
C VAL A 280 -12.56 -19.07 15.36
N LEU A 281 -11.70 -20.00 14.98
CA LEU A 281 -11.77 -21.39 15.35
C LEU A 281 -10.45 -21.82 16.00
N VAL A 282 -10.53 -22.22 17.28
CA VAL A 282 -9.41 -22.84 18.02
C VAL A 282 -9.95 -24.12 18.65
N THR A 283 -9.97 -25.20 17.87
CA THR A 283 -10.63 -26.46 18.23
C THR A 283 -9.64 -27.61 18.32
N ASP A 284 -10.04 -28.70 18.97
CA ASP A 284 -9.24 -29.94 19.05
C ASP A 284 -9.02 -30.56 17.67
N ALA A 285 -9.96 -30.39 16.74
CA ALA A 285 -9.82 -30.90 15.39
C ALA A 285 -8.63 -30.19 14.65
N LEU A 286 -8.40 -28.92 14.93
CA LEU A 286 -7.23 -28.18 14.45
C LEU A 286 -5.97 -28.45 15.26
N ASN A 287 -6.11 -28.92 16.50
CA ASN A 287 -5.05 -29.07 17.48
C ASN A 287 -5.05 -30.49 18.11
N PRO A 288 -4.78 -31.56 17.33
CA PRO A 288 -4.69 -32.89 17.87
C PRO A 288 -3.53 -32.97 18.88
N VAL A 289 -3.66 -33.87 19.85
CA VAL A 289 -2.69 -34.05 20.96
C VAL A 289 -1.26 -34.23 20.45
N THR A 290 -1.08 -34.91 19.32
CA THR A 290 0.23 -35.08 18.67
C THR A 290 0.87 -33.77 18.28
N GLN A 291 0.11 -32.78 17.80
CA GLN A 291 0.59 -31.45 17.47
C GLN A 291 0.83 -30.62 18.74
N LEU A 292 -0.08 -30.67 19.71
CA LEU A 292 0.11 -29.97 20.98
C LEU A 292 1.38 -30.45 21.72
N ALA A 293 1.72 -31.72 21.59
CA ALA A 293 2.96 -32.29 22.13
C ALA A 293 4.23 -31.69 21.51
N THR A 294 4.14 -31.09 20.31
CA THR A 294 5.24 -30.36 19.67
C THR A 294 5.25 -28.86 20.03
N GLY A 295 4.38 -28.40 20.93
CA GLY A 295 4.30 -27.02 21.38
C GLY A 295 3.56 -26.08 20.42
N THR A 296 2.81 -26.61 19.44
CA THR A 296 2.13 -25.79 18.43
C THR A 296 0.64 -25.71 18.69
N VAL A 297 0.08 -24.48 18.77
CA VAL A 297 -1.37 -24.21 18.80
C VAL A 297 -1.75 -23.50 17.51
N LYS A 298 -2.76 -24.02 16.82
CA LYS A 298 -3.30 -23.45 15.56
C LYS A 298 -4.66 -22.80 15.80
N ALA A 299 -4.83 -21.60 15.25
CA ALA A 299 -6.10 -20.93 15.09
C ALA A 299 -6.42 -20.79 13.60
N LYS A 300 -7.70 -20.88 13.24
CA LYS A 300 -8.19 -20.55 11.90
C LYS A 300 -9.10 -19.34 12.00
N VAL A 301 -8.74 -18.29 11.27
CA VAL A 301 -9.51 -17.05 11.15
C VAL A 301 -10.08 -16.98 9.74
N GLY A 302 -11.39 -16.80 9.62
CA GLY A 302 -12.07 -16.46 8.39
C GLY A 302 -12.59 -15.05 8.47
N VAL A 303 -12.43 -14.25 7.42
CA VAL A 303 -12.93 -12.88 7.35
C VAL A 303 -13.57 -12.61 6.00
N ARG A 304 -14.63 -11.80 6.01
CA ARG A 304 -15.25 -11.22 4.83
C ARG A 304 -15.01 -9.74 4.85
N VAL A 305 -14.08 -9.27 4.01
CA VAL A 305 -13.71 -7.86 3.92
C VAL A 305 -14.79 -7.08 3.20
N SER A 306 -15.10 -5.88 3.69
CA SER A 306 -16.04 -4.96 3.02
C SER A 306 -15.48 -4.49 1.68
N SER A 307 -16.34 -4.44 0.66
CA SER A 307 -15.96 -4.01 -0.68
C SER A 307 -15.97 -2.48 -0.83
N VAL A 308 -15.36 -1.99 -1.90
CA VAL A 308 -15.33 -0.57 -2.26
C VAL A 308 -16.42 -0.32 -3.32
N ALA A 309 -17.17 0.77 -3.18
CA ALA A 309 -18.09 1.23 -4.22
C ALA A 309 -17.30 2.06 -5.25
N ASP A 310 -16.87 1.44 -6.35
CA ASP A 310 -16.15 2.09 -7.45
C ASP A 310 -17.09 2.64 -8.54
N ARG A 311 -18.31 2.14 -8.62
CA ARG A 311 -19.33 2.56 -9.57
C ARG A 311 -20.69 2.76 -8.89
N ILE A 312 -21.33 3.88 -9.19
CA ILE A 312 -22.71 4.16 -8.80
C ILE A 312 -23.53 4.39 -10.07
N GLU A 313 -24.53 3.55 -10.30
CA GLU A 313 -25.44 3.68 -11.42
C GLU A 313 -26.74 4.32 -10.94
N ILE A 314 -27.19 5.35 -11.65
CA ILE A 314 -28.44 6.07 -11.33
C ILE A 314 -29.35 5.98 -12.54
N GLU A 315 -30.50 5.39 -12.36
CA GLU A 315 -31.60 5.41 -13.33
C GLU A 315 -32.54 6.56 -13.01
N ILE A 316 -32.74 7.47 -13.96
CA ILE A 316 -33.67 8.60 -13.83
C ILE A 316 -34.81 8.38 -14.80
N VAL A 317 -36.00 8.13 -14.27
CA VAL A 317 -37.23 7.96 -15.05
C VAL A 317 -38.08 9.21 -14.90
N LYS A 318 -38.44 9.81 -16.04
CA LYS A 318 -39.41 10.91 -16.08
C LYS A 318 -40.83 10.36 -15.90
N SER A 319 -41.44 10.58 -14.76
CA SER A 319 -42.85 10.27 -14.54
C SER A 319 -43.79 11.26 -15.25
N ASN A 320 -44.96 10.78 -15.68
CA ASN A 320 -46.03 11.60 -16.17
C ASN A 320 -46.65 12.41 -15.01
N LEU A 321 -47.19 13.61 -15.28
CA LEU A 321 -47.80 14.49 -14.26
C LEU A 321 -48.95 13.82 -13.47
N THR A 322 -49.56 12.78 -14.01
CA THR A 322 -50.64 12.01 -13.41
C THR A 322 -50.22 10.71 -12.73
N ALA A 323 -48.92 10.32 -12.82
CA ALA A 323 -48.40 9.10 -12.24
C ALA A 323 -47.76 9.41 -10.87
N SER A 324 -47.95 8.53 -9.87
CA SER A 324 -47.20 8.57 -8.64
C SER A 324 -45.71 8.39 -8.92
N VAL A 325 -44.88 9.22 -8.36
CA VAL A 325 -43.44 9.02 -8.35
C VAL A 325 -43.14 7.94 -7.31
N VAL A 326 -42.67 6.79 -7.77
CA VAL A 326 -42.25 5.66 -6.92
C VAL A 326 -40.77 5.80 -6.60
#